data_7584350404e6ada50fcad7d266727e8f
#
_entry.id   7584350404e6ada50fcad7d266727e8f
#
_cell.length_a   1.000
_cell.length_b   1.000
_cell.length_c   1.000
_cell.angle_alpha   90.00
_cell.angle_beta   90.00
_cell.angle_gamma   90.00
#
_symmetry.space_group_name_H-M   'P 1'
#
loop_
_entity.id
_entity.type
_entity.pdbx_description
1 polymer ?
#
loop_
_entity_poly.entity_id
_entity_poly.type
_entity_poly.pdbx_seq_one_letter_code
_entity_poly.pdbx_strand_id
1 'polypeptide(L)'
;MILKGTKFQIKVWNYLKTINKGTVLTYSDVARGINKPRAVRAVANAIGKNPYAPKIPCHRVIRSDGSLGGYSGKGGIKTKKKLLKSEGILL
;
A
#
# COMPACT_ATOMS: atom_id res chain seq x y z
N MET A 1 2.14 -13.06 -12.50
CA MET A 1 2.86 -11.79 -12.74
C MET A 1 4.23 -11.83 -12.10
N ILE A 2 5.26 -11.51 -12.86
CA ILE A 2 6.62 -11.43 -12.35
C ILE A 2 6.89 -9.99 -11.92
N LEU A 3 7.15 -9.79 -10.63
CA LEU A 3 7.42 -8.46 -10.10
C LEU A 3 8.88 -8.07 -10.32
N LYS A 4 9.10 -6.85 -10.78
CA LYS A 4 10.44 -6.31 -11.00
C LYS A 4 10.72 -5.22 -9.98
N GLY A 5 11.76 -5.41 -9.18
CA GLY A 5 12.16 -4.47 -8.15
C GLY A 5 13.24 -5.07 -7.27
N THR A 6 13.60 -4.36 -6.21
CA THR A 6 14.54 -4.90 -5.22
C THR A 6 13.86 -6.02 -4.45
N LYS A 7 14.68 -6.84 -3.78
CA LYS A 7 14.13 -7.91 -2.92
C LYS A 7 13.18 -7.35 -1.87
N PHE A 8 13.53 -6.21 -1.28
CA PHE A 8 12.68 -5.56 -0.29
C PHE A 8 11.36 -5.08 -0.90
N GLN A 9 11.42 -4.40 -2.05
CA GLN A 9 10.21 -3.93 -2.74
C GLN A 9 9.28 -5.09 -3.07
N ILE A 10 9.83 -6.17 -3.63
CA ILE A 10 9.04 -7.34 -4.00
C ILE A 10 8.38 -7.96 -2.76
N LYS A 11 9.09 -8.03 -1.64
CA LYS A 11 8.54 -8.53 -0.39
C LYS A 11 7.36 -7.68 0.08
N VAL A 12 7.49 -6.36 0.02
CA VAL A 12 6.42 -5.43 0.38
C VAL A 12 5.23 -5.61 -0.56
N TRP A 13 5.46 -5.59 -1.86
CA TRP A 13 4.38 -5.69 -2.85
C TRP A 13 3.64 -7.03 -2.75
N ASN A 14 4.34 -8.13 -2.51
CA ASN A 14 3.70 -9.43 -2.31
C ASN A 14 2.82 -9.42 -1.06
N TYR A 15 3.26 -8.74 0.01
CA TYR A 15 2.44 -8.61 1.20
C TYR A 15 1.16 -7.82 0.91
N LEU A 16 1.25 -6.73 0.11
CA LEU A 16 0.08 -5.93 -0.27
C LEU A 16 -0.99 -6.78 -0.97
N LYS A 17 -0.57 -7.78 -1.73
CA LYS A 17 -1.51 -8.66 -2.45
C LYS A 17 -2.40 -9.46 -1.49
N THR A 18 -2.01 -9.59 -0.23
CA THR A 18 -2.79 -10.31 0.77
C THR A 18 -3.87 -9.45 1.43
N ILE A 19 -3.85 -8.13 1.20
CA ILE A 19 -4.82 -7.23 1.80
C ILE A 19 -6.14 -7.33 1.03
N ASN A 20 -7.18 -7.79 1.74
CA ASN A 20 -8.48 -7.99 1.11
C ASN A 20 -9.19 -6.66 0.83
N LYS A 21 -10.02 -6.66 -0.21
CA LYS A 21 -10.92 -5.56 -0.52
C LYS A 21 -11.77 -5.24 0.71
N GLY A 22 -11.89 -3.98 1.04
CA GLY A 22 -12.63 -3.53 2.23
C GLY A 22 -11.79 -3.46 3.50
N THR A 23 -10.52 -3.88 3.43
CA THR A 23 -9.58 -3.83 4.56
C THR A 23 -8.54 -2.75 4.30
N VAL A 24 -8.20 -1.99 5.34
CA VAL A 24 -7.17 -0.97 5.29
C VAL A 24 -6.12 -1.28 6.36
N LEU A 25 -4.84 -1.23 5.97
CA LEU A 25 -3.72 -1.36 6.88
C LEU A 25 -2.94 -0.04 6.93
N THR A 26 -2.19 0.16 8.00
CA THR A 26 -1.25 1.27 8.08
C THR A 26 0.12 0.82 7.55
N TYR A 27 0.99 1.79 7.23
CA TYR A 27 2.38 1.46 6.86
C TYR A 27 3.08 0.67 7.96
N SER A 28 2.78 0.98 9.24
CA SER A 28 3.31 0.23 10.38
C SER A 28 2.81 -1.22 10.40
N ASP A 29 1.55 -1.44 10.06
CA ASP A 29 0.99 -2.79 9.98
C ASP A 29 1.72 -3.61 8.92
N VAL A 30 2.00 -3.03 7.76
CA VAL A 30 2.73 -3.71 6.70
C VAL A 30 4.15 -4.03 7.14
N ALA A 31 4.83 -3.08 7.79
CA ALA A 31 6.19 -3.29 8.30
C ALA A 31 6.21 -4.47 9.28
N ARG A 32 5.25 -4.54 10.18
CA ARG A 32 5.14 -5.68 11.11
C ARG A 32 4.84 -6.98 10.36
N GLY A 33 3.97 -6.92 9.36
CA GLY A 33 3.59 -8.09 8.58
C GLY A 33 4.74 -8.73 7.82
N ILE A 34 5.74 -7.95 7.41
CA ILE A 34 6.94 -8.48 6.75
C ILE A 34 8.09 -8.70 7.73
N ASN A 35 7.82 -8.69 9.04
CA ASN A 35 8.80 -8.90 10.12
C ASN A 35 9.91 -7.84 10.16
N LYS A 36 9.59 -6.61 9.78
CA LYS A 36 10.54 -5.49 9.82
C LYS A 36 9.88 -4.26 10.44
N PRO A 37 9.48 -4.33 11.73
CA PRO A 37 8.68 -3.28 12.36
C PRO A 37 9.35 -1.91 12.40
N ARG A 38 10.68 -1.86 12.29
CA ARG A 38 11.42 -0.58 12.29
C ARG A 38 11.59 0.01 10.89
N ALA A 39 11.13 -0.70 9.86
CA ALA A 39 11.34 -0.28 8.47
C ALA A 39 10.13 0.48 7.89
N VAL A 40 9.35 1.17 8.72
CA VAL A 40 8.12 1.84 8.28
C VAL A 40 8.36 2.82 7.13
N ARG A 41 9.41 3.64 7.21
CA ARG A 41 9.73 4.60 6.15
C ARG A 41 10.12 3.90 4.85
N ALA A 42 10.96 2.85 4.96
CA ALA A 42 11.37 2.07 3.79
C ALA A 42 10.15 1.37 3.14
N VAL A 43 9.23 0.87 3.97
CA VAL A 43 7.97 0.28 3.50
C VAL A 43 7.15 1.32 2.75
N ALA A 44 6.98 2.51 3.31
CA ALA A 44 6.22 3.58 2.65
C ALA A 44 6.84 3.95 1.30
N ASN A 45 8.18 4.04 1.24
CA ASN A 45 8.88 4.31 -0.02
C ASN A 45 8.66 3.20 -1.05
N ALA A 46 8.74 1.94 -0.63
CA ALA A 46 8.50 0.81 -1.52
C ALA A 46 7.07 0.81 -2.06
N ILE A 47 6.10 1.10 -1.20
CA ILE A 47 4.69 1.20 -1.61
C ILE A 47 4.51 2.35 -2.60
N GLY A 48 5.15 3.49 -2.36
CA GLY A 48 5.08 4.64 -3.25
C GLY A 48 5.69 4.38 -4.63
N LYS A 49 6.52 3.37 -4.77
CA LYS A 49 7.16 2.99 -6.04
C LYS A 49 6.47 1.80 -6.74
N ASN A 50 5.34 1.34 -6.21
CA ASN A 50 4.59 0.24 -6.81
C ASN A 50 4.12 0.60 -8.23
N PRO A 51 4.65 -0.05 -9.29
CA PRO A 51 4.24 0.24 -10.66
C PRO A 51 3.02 -0.57 -11.09
N TYR A 52 2.48 -1.40 -10.21
CA TYR A 52 1.41 -2.35 -10.52
C TYR A 52 0.05 -1.95 -9.94
N ALA A 53 -0.09 -0.68 -9.52
CA ALA A 53 -1.36 -0.20 -8.98
C ALA A 53 -2.43 -0.13 -10.08
N PRO A 54 -3.70 -0.40 -9.78
CA PRO A 54 -4.24 -0.84 -8.49
C PRO A 54 -4.24 -2.36 -8.32
N LYS A 55 -3.68 -3.10 -9.25
CA LYS A 55 -3.66 -4.57 -9.23
C LYS A 55 -2.99 -5.09 -7.97
N ILE A 56 -1.83 -4.51 -7.62
CA ILE A 56 -1.25 -4.66 -6.29
C ILE A 56 -1.79 -3.49 -5.48
N PRO A 57 -2.65 -3.75 -4.48
CA PRO A 57 -3.54 -2.71 -3.93
C PRO A 57 -2.86 -1.80 -2.92
N CYS A 58 -1.91 -0.99 -3.37
CA CYS A 58 -1.23 -0.02 -2.50
C CYS A 58 -2.19 1.04 -1.95
N HIS A 59 -3.35 1.22 -2.56
CA HIS A 59 -4.37 2.14 -2.06
C HIS A 59 -4.96 1.69 -0.71
N ARG A 60 -4.79 0.42 -0.34
CA ARG A 60 -5.29 -0.12 0.94
C ARG A 60 -4.34 0.10 2.10
N VAL A 61 -3.31 0.93 1.92
CA VAL A 61 -2.37 1.27 3.00
C VAL A 61 -2.41 2.77 3.23
N ILE A 62 -2.58 3.16 4.48
CA ILE A 62 -2.69 4.56 4.90
C ILE A 62 -1.72 4.86 6.02
N ARG A 63 -1.60 6.13 6.41
CA ARG A 63 -0.76 6.53 7.54
C ARG A 63 -1.38 6.12 8.86
N SER A 64 -0.54 5.95 9.87
CA SER A 64 -0.97 5.55 11.23
C SER A 64 -1.90 6.58 11.88
N ASP A 65 -1.83 7.85 11.47
CA ASP A 65 -2.71 8.90 11.98
C ASP A 65 -4.09 8.92 11.29
N GLY A 66 -4.33 7.99 10.36
CA GLY A 66 -5.60 7.90 9.64
C GLY A 66 -5.64 8.71 8.35
N SER A 67 -4.62 9.53 8.06
CA SER A 67 -4.58 10.25 6.78
C SER A 67 -4.21 9.31 5.64
N LEU A 68 -4.59 9.69 4.41
CA LEU A 68 -4.46 8.79 3.24
C LEU A 68 -3.02 8.45 2.86
N GLY A 69 -2.08 9.38 3.04
CA GLY A 69 -0.76 9.21 2.44
C GLY A 69 -0.79 9.37 0.93
N GLY A 70 0.30 9.00 0.27
CA GLY A 70 0.41 9.12 -1.18
C GLY A 70 -0.18 7.93 -1.93
N TYR A 71 -0.22 8.04 -3.24
CA TYR A 71 -0.64 6.96 -4.12
C TYR A 71 0.24 6.96 -5.37
N SER A 72 0.80 5.80 -5.71
CA SER A 72 1.72 5.65 -6.85
C SER A 72 1.02 5.51 -8.19
N GLY A 73 -0.27 5.21 -8.19
CA GLY A 73 -1.03 5.01 -9.42
C GLY A 73 -1.45 6.32 -10.08
N LYS A 74 -2.01 6.19 -11.28
CA LYS A 74 -2.49 7.33 -12.06
C LYS A 74 -3.59 8.06 -11.29
N GLY A 75 -3.53 9.38 -11.26
CA GLY A 75 -4.53 10.22 -10.59
C GLY A 75 -4.21 10.56 -9.15
N GLY A 76 -3.15 9.98 -8.56
CA GLY A 76 -2.68 10.30 -7.22
C GLY A 76 -3.74 10.08 -6.14
N ILE A 77 -3.75 10.97 -5.14
CA ILE A 77 -4.64 10.84 -3.97
C ILE A 77 -6.12 10.79 -4.33
N LYS A 78 -6.54 11.50 -5.37
CA LYS A 78 -7.94 11.46 -5.81
C LYS A 78 -8.36 10.05 -6.21
N THR A 79 -7.51 9.36 -6.95
CA THR A 79 -7.77 7.97 -7.35
C THR A 79 -7.77 7.05 -6.16
N LYS A 80 -6.82 7.22 -5.23
CA LYS A 80 -6.76 6.45 -3.99
C LYS A 80 -8.08 6.56 -3.22
N LYS A 81 -8.57 7.78 -3.05
CA LYS A 81 -9.82 8.05 -2.35
C LYS A 81 -11.01 7.39 -3.05
N LYS A 82 -11.07 7.47 -4.37
CA LYS A 82 -12.10 6.81 -5.19
C LYS A 82 -12.10 5.29 -5.01
N LEU A 83 -10.90 4.69 -5.08
CA LEU A 83 -10.76 3.24 -4.94
C LEU A 83 -11.22 2.78 -3.55
N LEU A 84 -10.80 3.49 -2.50
CA LEU A 84 -11.22 3.16 -1.14
C LEU A 84 -12.74 3.29 -0.99
N LYS A 85 -13.30 4.36 -1.50
CA LYS A 85 -14.76 4.58 -1.45
C LYS A 85 -15.51 3.45 -2.18
N SER A 86 -15.01 3.01 -3.33
CA SER A 86 -15.63 1.92 -4.09
C SER A 86 -15.57 0.59 -3.32
N GLU A 87 -14.65 0.47 -2.37
CA GLU A 87 -14.50 -0.70 -1.51
C GLU A 87 -15.25 -0.56 -0.19
N GLY A 88 -16.05 0.49 -0.03
CA GLY A 88 -16.85 0.71 1.17
C GLY A 88 -16.11 1.42 2.30
N ILE A 89 -14.94 2.01 2.02
CA ILE A 89 -14.13 2.69 3.03
C ILE A 89 -14.29 4.21 2.88
N LEU A 90 -14.78 4.84 3.91
CA LEU A 90 -14.94 6.30 3.98
C LEU A 90 -13.88 6.87 4.93
N LEU A 91 -12.97 7.64 4.38
CA LEU A 91 -11.91 8.29 5.17
C LEU A 91 -11.98 9.81 5.03
#